data_d9aa923244550e06badc427bc6accf88
#
_entry.id   d9aa923244550e06badc427bc6accf88
#
_cell.length_a   1.000
_cell.length_b   1.000
_cell.length_c   1.000
_cell.angle_alpha   90.00
_cell.angle_beta   90.00
_cell.angle_gamma   90.00
#
_symmetry.space_group_name_H-M   'P 1'
#
loop_
_entity.id
_entity.type
_entity.pdbx_description
1 polymer ?
#
loop_
_entity_poly.entity_id
_entity_poly.type
_entity_poly.pdbx_seq_one_letter_code
_entity_poly.pdbx_strand_id
1 'polypeptide(L)'
;MINKLKDIMLKEKKALTSLLLLLEKQYKCIINKDAFMLDSLVDEFKIVNKEVAIYEVERRKFLNGRIMKDIVLESNDKELDRIYRDVKIILSNITLQKDTNDLLIKQQLS
;
A
#
# COMPACT_ATOMS: atom_id res chain seq x y z
N MET A 1 16.85 -1.73 -17.66
CA MET A 1 16.54 -0.69 -16.66
C MET A 1 15.06 -0.61 -16.37
N ILE A 2 14.22 -0.35 -17.37
CA ILE A 2 12.76 -0.26 -17.19
C ILE A 2 12.15 -1.57 -16.66
N ASN A 3 12.62 -2.71 -17.14
CA ASN A 3 12.11 -4.00 -16.67
C ASN A 3 12.37 -4.25 -15.19
N LYS A 4 13.52 -3.80 -14.68
CA LYS A 4 13.82 -3.90 -13.25
C LYS A 4 12.89 -3.01 -12.43
N LEU A 5 12.62 -1.80 -12.91
CA LEU A 5 11.69 -0.88 -12.24
C LEU A 5 10.28 -1.44 -12.23
N LYS A 6 9.82 -2.01 -13.35
CA LYS A 6 8.51 -2.69 -13.40
C LYS A 6 8.42 -3.82 -12.39
N ASP A 7 9.46 -4.63 -12.27
CA ASP A 7 9.50 -5.74 -11.32
C ASP A 7 9.37 -5.25 -9.88
N ILE A 8 10.13 -4.22 -9.51
CA ILE A 8 10.06 -3.60 -8.18
C ILE A 8 8.66 -3.08 -7.92
N MET A 9 8.07 -2.37 -8.88
CA MET A 9 6.76 -1.77 -8.73
C MET A 9 5.62 -2.79 -8.68
N LEU A 10 5.75 -3.90 -9.39
CA LEU A 10 4.78 -5.00 -9.31
C LEU A 10 4.80 -5.66 -7.93
N LYS A 11 5.97 -5.83 -7.35
CA LYS A 11 6.11 -6.34 -5.98
C LYS A 11 5.55 -5.35 -4.97
N GLU A 12 5.83 -4.06 -5.14
CA GLU A 12 5.27 -3.00 -4.31
C GLU A 12 3.74 -3.00 -4.41
N LYS A 13 3.20 -3.08 -5.62
CA LYS A 13 1.75 -3.14 -5.85
C LYS A 13 1.13 -4.31 -5.11
N LYS A 14 1.75 -5.48 -5.17
CA LYS A 14 1.25 -6.69 -4.49
C LYS A 14 1.24 -6.48 -2.98
N ALA A 15 2.31 -5.94 -2.40
CA ALA A 15 2.38 -5.68 -0.97
C ALA A 15 1.34 -4.63 -0.54
N LEU A 16 1.17 -3.57 -1.32
CA LEU A 16 0.15 -2.54 -1.05
C LEU A 16 -1.26 -3.10 -1.14
N THR A 17 -1.52 -3.98 -2.09
CA THR A 17 -2.83 -4.66 -2.20
C THR A 17 -3.11 -5.50 -0.95
N SER A 18 -2.10 -6.21 -0.44
CA SER A 18 -2.23 -6.97 0.80
C SER A 18 -2.53 -6.06 1.99
N LEU A 19 -1.88 -4.90 2.05
CA LEU A 19 -2.14 -3.91 3.11
C LEU A 19 -3.58 -3.39 3.04
N LEU A 20 -4.07 -3.08 1.86
CA LEU A 20 -5.44 -2.63 1.68
C LEU A 20 -6.44 -3.68 2.13
N LEU A 21 -6.21 -4.95 1.78
CA LEU A 21 -7.08 -6.05 2.21
C LEU A 21 -7.11 -6.19 3.73
N LEU A 22 -5.96 -6.02 4.40
CA LEU A 22 -5.91 -6.04 5.86
C LEU A 22 -6.68 -4.87 6.48
N LEU A 23 -6.58 -3.68 5.89
CA LEU A 23 -7.32 -2.52 6.36
C LEU A 23 -8.83 -2.71 6.20
N GLU A 24 -9.27 -3.32 5.11
CA GLU A 24 -10.68 -3.66 4.91
C GLU A 24 -11.15 -4.71 5.91
N LYS A 25 -10.32 -5.70 6.22
CA LYS A 25 -10.62 -6.69 7.26
C LYS A 25 -10.70 -6.03 8.63
N GLN A 26 -9.78 -5.12 8.94
CA GLN A 26 -9.81 -4.33 10.16
C GLN A 26 -11.12 -3.54 10.27
N TYR A 27 -11.55 -2.90 9.19
CA TYR A 27 -12.81 -2.16 9.14
C TYR A 27 -13.99 -3.03 9.57
N LYS A 28 -14.09 -4.24 9.02
CA LYS A 28 -15.17 -5.17 9.36
C LYS A 28 -15.14 -5.55 10.85
N CYS A 29 -13.94 -5.78 11.39
CA CYS A 29 -13.79 -6.09 12.80
C CYS A 29 -14.21 -4.92 13.70
N ILE A 30 -13.89 -3.70 13.30
CA ILE A 30 -14.30 -2.50 14.05
C ILE A 30 -15.81 -2.38 14.05
N ILE A 31 -16.46 -2.50 12.89
CA ILE A 31 -17.91 -2.41 12.76
C ILE A 31 -18.61 -3.47 13.60
N ASN A 32 -18.07 -4.69 13.61
CA ASN A 32 -18.63 -5.81 14.36
C ASN A 32 -18.21 -5.83 15.82
N LYS A 33 -17.38 -4.86 16.26
CA LYS A 33 -16.85 -4.77 17.62
C LYS A 33 -16.13 -6.05 18.06
N ASP A 34 -15.41 -6.66 17.12
CA ASP A 34 -14.67 -7.90 17.34
C ASP A 34 -13.25 -7.58 17.80
N ALA A 35 -13.11 -7.27 19.09
CA ALA A 35 -11.82 -6.89 19.68
C ALA A 35 -10.79 -8.03 19.61
N PHE A 36 -11.23 -9.26 19.74
CA PHE A 36 -10.35 -10.42 19.67
C PHE A 36 -9.71 -10.54 18.27
N MET A 37 -10.52 -10.42 17.22
CA MET A 37 -10.02 -10.50 15.85
C MET A 37 -9.14 -9.29 15.51
N LEU A 38 -9.49 -8.09 16.00
CA LEU A 38 -8.66 -6.89 15.82
C LEU A 38 -7.26 -7.11 16.37
N ASP A 39 -7.15 -7.69 17.57
CA ASP A 39 -5.87 -7.98 18.18
C ASP A 39 -5.06 -8.98 17.35
N SER A 40 -5.73 -9.97 16.78
CA SER A 40 -5.08 -10.99 15.94
C SER A 40 -4.49 -10.44 14.65
N LEU A 41 -4.96 -9.27 14.18
CA LEU A 41 -4.44 -8.66 12.95
C LEU A 41 -3.11 -7.92 13.14
N VAL A 42 -2.71 -7.65 14.38
CA VAL A 42 -1.51 -6.84 14.67
C VAL A 42 -0.26 -7.43 14.02
N ASP A 43 -0.06 -8.74 14.16
CA ASP A 43 1.12 -9.40 13.60
C ASP A 43 1.10 -9.41 12.07
N GLU A 44 -0.07 -9.61 11.47
CA GLU A 44 -0.22 -9.56 10.01
C GLU A 44 0.13 -8.15 9.48
N PHE A 45 -0.32 -7.10 10.16
CA PHE A 45 0.04 -5.73 9.80
C PHE A 45 1.55 -5.49 9.86
N LYS A 46 2.21 -6.00 10.88
CA LYS A 46 3.68 -5.86 11.00
C LYS A 46 4.40 -6.49 9.81
N ILE A 47 3.98 -7.69 9.41
CA ILE A 47 4.58 -8.40 8.28
C ILE A 47 4.37 -7.63 6.97
N VAL A 48 3.15 -7.23 6.70
CA VAL A 48 2.80 -6.54 5.44
C VAL A 48 3.44 -5.16 5.37
N ASN A 49 3.43 -4.40 6.47
CA ASN A 49 4.08 -3.08 6.52
C ASN A 49 5.58 -3.19 6.25
N LYS A 50 6.22 -4.25 6.74
CA LYS A 50 7.64 -4.51 6.48
C LYS A 50 7.88 -4.77 5.00
N GLU A 51 7.04 -5.57 4.36
CA GLU A 51 7.14 -5.82 2.91
C GLU A 51 6.98 -4.54 2.09
N VAL A 52 5.98 -3.73 2.41
CA VAL A 52 5.75 -2.44 1.75
C VAL A 52 7.00 -1.56 1.87
N ALA A 53 7.57 -1.48 3.07
CA ALA A 53 8.76 -0.68 3.32
C ALA A 53 9.97 -1.16 2.51
N ILE A 54 10.16 -2.47 2.38
CA ILE A 54 11.26 -3.06 1.61
C ILE A 54 11.18 -2.60 0.15
N TYR A 55 10.02 -2.74 -0.49
CA TYR A 55 9.87 -2.39 -1.90
C TYR A 55 9.89 -0.89 -2.14
N GLU A 56 9.38 -0.10 -1.19
CA GLU A 56 9.49 1.35 -1.26
C GLU A 56 10.96 1.79 -1.23
N VAL A 57 11.77 1.21 -0.37
CA VAL A 57 13.21 1.50 -0.29
C VAL A 57 13.92 1.07 -1.57
N GLU A 58 13.61 -0.13 -2.09
CA GLU A 58 14.18 -0.60 -3.35
C GLU A 58 13.87 0.37 -4.50
N ARG A 59 12.62 0.81 -4.59
CA ARG A 59 12.21 1.76 -5.62
C ARG A 59 12.97 3.08 -5.50
N ARG A 60 13.07 3.63 -4.30
CA ARG A 60 13.79 4.89 -4.06
C ARG A 60 15.27 4.78 -4.42
N LYS A 61 15.90 3.68 -4.07
CA LYS A 61 17.30 3.42 -4.42
C LYS A 61 17.48 3.33 -5.94
N PHE A 62 16.58 2.63 -6.62
CA PHE A 62 16.62 2.51 -8.06
C PHE A 62 16.47 3.88 -8.74
N LEU A 63 15.54 4.71 -8.27
CA LEU A 63 15.28 6.03 -8.82
C LEU A 63 16.44 7.01 -8.59
N ASN A 64 17.17 6.83 -7.51
CA ASN A 64 18.37 7.63 -7.18
C ASN A 64 18.11 9.15 -7.28
N GLY A 65 17.04 9.61 -6.61
CA GLY A 65 16.65 11.03 -6.60
C GLY A 65 15.79 11.48 -7.76
N ARG A 66 15.57 10.63 -8.77
CA ARG A 66 14.68 10.95 -9.88
C ARG A 66 13.22 10.82 -9.46
N ILE A 67 12.36 11.58 -10.10
CA ILE A 67 10.92 11.58 -9.83
C ILE A 67 10.25 10.49 -10.68
N MET A 68 9.46 9.63 -10.03
CA MET A 68 8.80 8.50 -10.69
C MET A 68 7.94 8.94 -11.88
N LYS A 69 7.16 10.01 -11.73
CA LYS A 69 6.30 10.55 -12.78
C LYS A 69 7.10 10.89 -14.04
N ASP A 70 8.28 11.48 -13.87
CA ASP A 70 9.13 11.88 -14.99
C ASP A 70 9.65 10.65 -15.74
N ILE A 71 10.06 9.61 -15.01
CA ILE A 71 10.54 8.37 -15.62
C ILE A 71 9.42 7.70 -16.43
N VAL A 72 8.20 7.66 -15.88
CA VAL A 72 7.04 7.08 -16.57
C VAL A 72 6.76 7.83 -17.88
N LEU A 73 6.78 9.16 -17.83
CA LEU A 73 6.54 9.99 -19.03
C LEU A 73 7.65 9.81 -20.07
N GLU A 74 8.90 9.80 -19.65
CA GLU A 74 10.05 9.67 -20.56
C GLU A 74 10.14 8.29 -21.22
N SER A 75 9.70 7.24 -20.50
CA SER A 75 9.84 5.87 -20.97
C SER A 75 8.95 5.51 -22.14
N ASN A 76 7.81 6.17 -22.30
CA ASN A 76 6.75 5.81 -23.24
C ASN A 76 6.31 4.34 -23.13
N ASP A 77 6.49 3.75 -21.96
CA ASP A 77 6.15 2.37 -21.70
C ASP A 77 4.73 2.30 -21.10
N LYS A 78 3.80 1.77 -21.86
CA LYS A 78 2.38 1.72 -21.47
C LYS A 78 2.15 0.83 -20.26
N GLU A 79 2.91 -0.25 -20.14
CA GLU A 79 2.79 -1.15 -19.00
C GLU A 79 3.27 -0.48 -17.72
N LEU A 80 4.41 0.21 -17.78
CA LEU A 80 4.93 0.97 -16.64
C LEU A 80 3.94 2.06 -16.22
N ASP A 81 3.36 2.77 -17.17
CA ASP A 81 2.35 3.79 -16.90
C ASP A 81 1.13 3.20 -16.18
N ARG A 82 0.65 2.04 -16.63
CA ARG A 82 -0.49 1.36 -16.00
C ARG A 82 -0.17 0.94 -14.57
N ILE A 83 1.01 0.34 -14.35
CA ILE A 83 1.45 -0.08 -13.01
C ILE A 83 1.53 1.13 -12.09
N TYR A 84 2.11 2.22 -12.56
CA TYR A 84 2.22 3.46 -11.81
C TYR A 84 0.84 4.00 -11.38
N ARG A 85 -0.11 4.03 -12.32
CA ARG A 85 -1.48 4.47 -12.02
C ARG A 85 -2.17 3.56 -11.03
N ASP A 86 -2.02 2.24 -11.18
CA ASP A 86 -2.60 1.26 -10.25
C ASP A 86 -2.06 1.46 -8.84
N VAL A 87 -0.74 1.65 -8.70
CA VAL A 87 -0.12 1.91 -7.40
C VAL A 87 -0.67 3.19 -6.76
N LYS A 88 -0.83 4.26 -7.54
CA LYS A 88 -1.39 5.52 -7.04
C LYS A 88 -2.82 5.34 -6.53
N ILE A 89 -3.64 4.59 -7.26
CA ILE A 89 -5.03 4.30 -6.86
C ILE A 89 -5.06 3.51 -5.56
N ILE A 90 -4.24 2.47 -5.46
CA ILE A 90 -4.17 1.65 -4.25
C ILE A 90 -3.73 2.49 -3.05
N LEU A 91 -2.72 3.35 -3.21
CA LEU A 91 -2.25 4.24 -2.16
C LEU A 91 -3.34 5.20 -1.69
N SER A 92 -4.13 5.76 -2.61
CA SER A 92 -5.28 6.60 -2.26
C SER A 92 -6.31 5.82 -1.45
N ASN A 93 -6.60 4.60 -1.85
CA ASN A 93 -7.57 3.76 -1.16
C ASN A 93 -7.06 3.34 0.22
N ILE A 94 -5.76 3.08 0.36
CA ILE A 94 -5.13 2.78 1.65
C ILE A 94 -5.30 3.96 2.60
N THR A 95 -4.96 5.17 2.15
CA THR A 95 -5.07 6.37 2.96
C THR A 95 -6.52 6.58 3.43
N LEU A 96 -7.47 6.46 2.51
CA LEU A 96 -8.89 6.64 2.83
C LEU A 96 -9.37 5.59 3.84
N GLN A 97 -9.03 4.32 3.62
CA GLN A 97 -9.47 3.24 4.50
C GLN A 97 -8.83 3.36 5.88
N LYS A 98 -7.54 3.69 5.93
CA LYS A 98 -6.84 3.90 7.19
C LYS A 98 -7.46 5.04 8.00
N ASP A 99 -7.72 6.17 7.36
CA ASP A 99 -8.32 7.33 8.01
C ASP A 99 -9.71 6.98 8.53
N THR A 100 -10.49 6.25 7.75
CA THR A 100 -11.82 5.77 8.15
C THR A 100 -11.73 4.88 9.40
N ASN A 101 -10.82 3.91 9.38
CA ASN A 101 -10.64 2.98 10.49
C ASN A 101 -10.20 3.72 11.76
N ASP A 102 -9.26 4.64 11.64
CA ASP A 102 -8.76 5.43 12.77
C ASP A 102 -9.88 6.27 13.39
N LEU A 103 -10.71 6.89 12.55
CA LEU A 103 -11.84 7.67 13.01
C LEU A 103 -12.86 6.83 13.78
N LEU A 104 -13.20 5.64 13.25
CA LEU A 104 -14.14 4.73 13.87
C LEU A 104 -13.63 4.20 15.21
N ILE A 105 -12.34 3.86 15.30
CA ILE A 105 -11.72 3.43 16.55
C ILE A 105 -11.82 4.54 17.60
N LYS A 106 -11.51 5.77 17.23
CA LYS A 106 -11.61 6.92 18.13
C LYS A 106 -13.04 7.13 18.62
N GLN A 107 -14.03 6.98 17.76
CA GLN A 107 -15.42 7.12 18.13
C GLN A 107 -15.87 6.06 19.13
N GLN A 108 -15.36 4.84 18.99
CA GLN A 108 -15.70 3.73 19.89
C GLN A 108 -15.04 3.88 21.27
N LEU A 109 -13.89 4.58 21.34
CA LEU A 109 -13.18 4.78 22.60
C LEU A 109 -13.68 5.99 23.40
N SER A 110 -14.46 6.84 22.78
CA SER A 110 -14.98 8.06 23.46
C SER A 110 -16.35 7.86 24.15
#